data_0ac05082a63279bc96c9090cbc657bf9
#
_entry.id   0ac05082a63279bc96c9090cbc657bf9
#
_cell.length_a   1.000
_cell.length_b   1.000
_cell.length_c   1.000
_cell.angle_alpha   90.00
_cell.angle_beta   90.00
_cell.angle_gamma   90.00
#
_symmetry.space_group_name_H-M   'P 1'
#
loop_
_entity.id
_entity.type
_entity.pdbx_description
1 polymer ?
#
loop_
_entity_poly.entity_id
_entity_poly.type
_entity_poly.pdbx_seq_one_letter_code
_entity_poly.pdbx_strand_id
1 'polypeptide(L)'
;QYENNATLTYGDSGSEAAPGSAHFTVISGGVEVKDGKAVLKKVDAGNPDATLPGAVFRLEKMQPDNTWATVAGSEQLTTDGSGLITVTGLLLGQYRFVEMVPPVGYEMTSESVEFAITSTTLNHTANVTAENRRAPVLGKVVLTKVDADAPGTVLPGAVFKLEEQAADGSWVEVPGYESLVTDGSGLIEVERLAMGAYRFVELSAPEGYELETVPVEFTLAEDTPGLEVAVTATNTKSPVFGKAVLKKVDAEAPDAVLPGATFKLEQRLADDSWEIVPGRDALVTD
;
A
#
# COMPACT_ATOMS: atom_id res chain seq x y z
N GLN A 1 56.10 30.40 -24.20
CA GLN A 1 55.24 29.33 -24.74
C GLN A 1 56.14 28.24 -25.26
N TYR A 2 56.24 27.11 -24.57
CA TYR A 2 56.96 25.92 -25.06
C TYR A 2 55.92 24.98 -25.63
N GLU A 3 55.93 24.75 -26.92
CA GLU A 3 55.19 23.66 -27.53
C GLU A 3 55.99 22.38 -27.35
N ASN A 4 55.51 21.45 -26.55
CA ASN A 4 56.03 20.09 -26.48
C ASN A 4 55.20 19.20 -27.43
N ASN A 5 55.75 18.87 -28.56
CA ASN A 5 55.22 17.83 -29.43
C ASN A 5 55.66 16.47 -28.88
N ALA A 6 54.80 15.77 -28.19
CA ALA A 6 55.02 14.37 -27.84
C ALA A 6 54.39 13.46 -28.88
N THR A 7 55.19 12.66 -29.57
CA THR A 7 54.73 11.61 -30.45
C THR A 7 54.62 10.31 -29.65
N LEU A 8 53.44 9.82 -29.41
CA LEU A 8 53.25 8.51 -28.81
C LEU A 8 53.23 7.45 -29.91
N THR A 9 54.22 6.59 -29.94
CA THR A 9 54.25 5.43 -30.82
C THR A 9 53.61 4.25 -30.06
N TYR A 10 52.43 3.82 -30.44
CA TYR A 10 51.73 2.71 -29.83
C TYR A 10 51.73 1.52 -30.78
N GLY A 11 52.34 0.41 -30.39
CA GLY A 11 52.24 -0.90 -31.00
C GLY A 11 52.98 -1.12 -32.31
N ASP A 12 53.63 -2.27 -32.42
CA ASP A 12 54.15 -2.81 -33.67
C ASP A 12 53.02 -3.17 -34.60
N SER A 13 53.11 -2.72 -35.85
CA SER A 13 52.35 -3.05 -37.06
C SER A 13 51.08 -2.22 -37.35
N GLY A 14 51.27 -1.26 -38.23
CA GLY A 14 50.44 -0.82 -39.36
C GLY A 14 48.93 -0.96 -39.24
N SER A 15 48.25 -0.08 -38.49
CA SER A 15 46.84 0.26 -38.75
C SER A 15 46.69 1.77 -38.66
N GLU A 16 46.00 2.35 -39.66
CA GLU A 16 45.75 3.77 -39.74
C GLU A 16 45.02 4.27 -38.49
N ALA A 17 45.59 5.30 -37.85
CA ALA A 17 44.94 5.96 -36.72
C ALA A 17 43.77 6.81 -37.22
N ALA A 18 42.58 6.51 -36.81
CA ALA A 18 41.46 7.43 -36.96
C ALA A 18 41.75 8.72 -36.19
N PRO A 19 41.37 9.90 -36.70
CA PRO A 19 41.62 11.16 -36.02
C PRO A 19 40.69 11.28 -34.80
N GLY A 20 41.21 10.93 -33.62
CA GLY A 20 40.62 11.18 -32.33
C GLY A 20 41.46 12.18 -31.56
N SER A 21 40.87 13.26 -31.06
CA SER A 21 41.56 14.18 -30.14
C SER A 21 41.58 13.56 -28.75
N ALA A 22 42.77 13.16 -28.28
CA ALA A 22 42.92 12.75 -26.89
C ALA A 22 43.46 13.95 -26.08
N HIS A 23 42.84 14.26 -24.97
CA HIS A 23 43.30 15.27 -24.02
C HIS A 23 44.13 14.59 -22.93
N PHE A 24 45.40 14.98 -22.82
CA PHE A 24 46.30 14.46 -21.80
C PHE A 24 46.58 15.53 -20.73
N THR A 25 46.52 15.17 -19.48
CA THR A 25 47.07 15.97 -18.36
C THR A 25 48.24 15.22 -17.79
N VAL A 26 49.44 15.80 -17.88
CA VAL A 26 50.68 15.23 -17.30
C VAL A 26 50.81 15.73 -15.86
N ILE A 27 50.71 14.82 -14.90
CA ILE A 27 50.99 15.10 -13.50
C ILE A 27 52.19 14.25 -13.08
N SER A 28 53.29 14.87 -12.74
CA SER A 28 54.53 14.28 -12.19
C SER A 28 54.95 12.93 -12.78
N GLY A 29 55.05 12.85 -14.13
CA GLY A 29 55.61 11.68 -14.81
C GLY A 29 54.59 10.58 -15.23
N GLY A 30 53.29 10.80 -15.05
CA GLY A 30 52.20 9.92 -15.55
C GLY A 30 51.28 10.66 -16.52
N VAL A 31 50.77 9.94 -17.53
CA VAL A 31 49.71 10.44 -18.42
C VAL A 31 48.37 9.92 -17.89
N GLU A 32 47.51 10.81 -17.42
CA GLU A 32 46.13 10.45 -17.12
C GLU A 32 45.28 10.56 -18.39
N VAL A 33 44.72 9.45 -18.84
CA VAL A 33 43.81 9.42 -19.97
C VAL A 33 42.41 9.66 -19.46
N LYS A 34 41.79 10.78 -19.86
CA LYS A 34 40.40 11.15 -19.51
C LYS A 34 39.44 10.73 -20.66
N ASP A 35 39.41 9.45 -20.97
CA ASP A 35 38.55 8.90 -22.02
C ASP A 35 37.49 7.93 -21.47
N GLY A 36 37.46 7.74 -20.16
CA GLY A 36 36.48 6.89 -19.52
C GLY A 36 35.06 7.41 -19.69
N LYS A 37 34.15 6.47 -19.95
CA LYS A 37 32.72 6.71 -20.10
C LYS A 37 31.92 5.82 -19.18
N ALA A 38 30.88 6.34 -18.56
CA ALA A 38 29.87 5.56 -17.85
C ALA A 38 28.50 5.78 -18.50
N VAL A 39 27.77 4.71 -18.71
CA VAL A 39 26.39 4.73 -19.17
C VAL A 39 25.54 3.99 -18.14
N LEU A 40 24.66 4.70 -17.45
CA LEU A 40 23.67 4.11 -16.57
C LEU A 40 22.35 3.99 -17.33
N LYS A 41 21.74 2.79 -17.31
CA LYS A 41 20.39 2.53 -17.77
C LYS A 41 19.48 2.36 -16.55
N LYS A 42 18.43 3.18 -16.46
CA LYS A 42 17.43 3.10 -15.40
C LYS A 42 16.21 2.31 -15.89
N VAL A 43 15.79 1.28 -15.13
CA VAL A 43 14.71 0.38 -15.51
C VAL A 43 13.75 0.08 -14.36
N ASP A 44 12.56 -0.40 -14.70
CA ASP A 44 11.57 -0.95 -13.77
C ASP A 44 12.03 -2.33 -13.30
N ALA A 45 12.10 -2.56 -11.99
CA ALA A 45 12.53 -3.84 -11.41
C ALA A 45 11.59 -5.01 -11.76
N GLY A 46 10.30 -4.73 -12.00
CA GLY A 46 9.30 -5.73 -12.42
C GLY A 46 9.27 -5.95 -13.93
N ASN A 47 9.85 -5.02 -14.73
CA ASN A 47 9.92 -5.10 -16.19
C ASN A 47 11.20 -4.42 -16.70
N PRO A 48 12.35 -5.13 -16.76
CA PRO A 48 13.65 -4.56 -17.14
C PRO A 48 13.74 -3.99 -18.56
N ASP A 49 12.77 -4.25 -19.42
CA ASP A 49 12.67 -3.66 -20.75
C ASP A 49 12.08 -2.24 -20.71
N ALA A 50 11.32 -1.92 -19.65
CA ALA A 50 10.77 -0.59 -19.42
C ALA A 50 11.84 0.33 -18.82
N THR A 51 12.27 1.31 -19.60
CA THR A 51 13.24 2.34 -19.15
C THR A 51 12.53 3.46 -18.42
N LEU A 52 13.21 4.06 -17.42
CA LEU A 52 12.63 5.04 -16.51
C LEU A 52 13.32 6.41 -16.66
N PRO A 53 12.69 7.39 -17.32
CA PRO A 53 13.18 8.76 -17.36
C PRO A 53 12.92 9.52 -16.07
N GLY A 54 13.66 10.59 -15.82
CA GLY A 54 13.42 11.55 -14.75
C GLY A 54 14.01 11.17 -13.39
N ALA A 55 14.70 10.04 -13.26
CA ALA A 55 15.47 9.74 -12.05
C ALA A 55 16.71 10.65 -11.96
N VAL A 56 17.03 11.14 -10.76
CA VAL A 56 18.19 12.00 -10.53
C VAL A 56 19.25 11.25 -9.74
N PHE A 57 20.47 11.26 -10.25
CA PHE A 57 21.62 10.62 -9.64
C PHE A 57 22.74 11.62 -9.41
N ARG A 58 23.62 11.30 -8.46
CA ARG A 58 24.95 11.89 -8.40
C ARG A 58 26.00 10.81 -8.68
N LEU A 59 27.08 11.19 -9.34
CA LEU A 59 28.24 10.31 -9.55
C LEU A 59 29.30 10.60 -8.51
N GLU A 60 29.81 9.57 -7.87
CA GLU A 60 30.89 9.65 -6.91
C GLU A 60 32.08 8.80 -7.37
N LYS A 61 33.29 9.25 -7.01
CA LYS A 61 34.55 8.52 -7.22
C LYS A 61 35.19 8.17 -5.89
N MET A 62 35.67 6.94 -5.77
CA MET A 62 36.47 6.51 -4.62
C MET A 62 37.81 7.21 -4.57
N GLN A 63 38.14 7.76 -3.41
CA GLN A 63 39.37 8.43 -3.13
C GLN A 63 40.42 7.45 -2.59
N PRO A 64 41.73 7.81 -2.58
CA PRO A 64 42.81 6.95 -2.04
C PRO A 64 42.65 6.55 -0.58
N ASP A 65 41.88 7.31 0.21
CA ASP A 65 41.55 7.04 1.61
C ASP A 65 40.30 6.17 1.79
N ASN A 66 39.78 5.59 0.70
CA ASN A 66 38.54 4.81 0.61
C ASN A 66 37.26 5.60 0.93
N THR A 67 37.30 6.92 0.87
CA THR A 67 36.06 7.72 0.95
C THR A 67 35.49 7.97 -0.44
N TRP A 68 34.18 8.27 -0.51
CA TRP A 68 33.51 8.65 -1.75
C TRP A 68 33.44 10.17 -1.87
N ALA A 69 33.78 10.71 -3.01
CA ALA A 69 33.65 12.14 -3.32
C ALA A 69 32.86 12.34 -4.61
N THR A 70 31.96 13.31 -4.61
CA THR A 70 31.19 13.67 -5.80
C THR A 70 32.10 14.12 -6.92
N VAL A 71 31.87 13.61 -8.11
CA VAL A 71 32.59 14.05 -9.33
C VAL A 71 32.03 15.42 -9.74
N ALA A 72 32.94 16.41 -9.85
CA ALA A 72 32.55 17.78 -10.19
C ALA A 72 31.74 17.85 -11.50
N GLY A 73 30.58 18.56 -11.46
CA GLY A 73 29.65 18.65 -12.59
C GLY A 73 28.71 17.42 -12.72
N SER A 74 28.75 16.50 -11.75
CA SER A 74 27.91 15.30 -11.73
C SER A 74 27.08 15.17 -10.43
N GLU A 75 26.73 16.30 -9.83
CA GLU A 75 25.95 16.42 -8.60
C GLU A 75 24.46 16.07 -8.82
N GLN A 76 23.94 16.35 -10.03
CA GLN A 76 22.54 16.13 -10.41
C GLN A 76 22.47 15.70 -11.88
N LEU A 77 22.53 14.41 -12.11
CA LEU A 77 22.42 13.79 -13.43
C LEU A 77 21.03 13.19 -13.56
N THR A 78 20.26 13.63 -14.55
CA THR A 78 18.89 13.16 -14.76
C THR A 78 18.84 12.15 -15.90
N THR A 79 18.13 11.02 -15.71
CA THR A 79 17.87 10.07 -16.80
C THR A 79 17.03 10.72 -17.88
N ASP A 80 17.48 10.59 -19.14
CA ASP A 80 16.82 11.14 -20.32
C ASP A 80 15.52 10.37 -20.68
N GLY A 81 14.87 10.75 -21.80
CA GLY A 81 13.66 10.09 -22.31
C GLY A 81 13.82 8.59 -22.62
N SER A 82 15.05 8.10 -22.72
CA SER A 82 15.38 6.68 -22.91
C SER A 82 15.82 6.00 -21.62
N GLY A 83 15.73 6.71 -20.46
CA GLY A 83 16.16 6.20 -19.16
C GLY A 83 17.68 6.13 -19.00
N LEU A 84 18.45 6.91 -19.76
CA LEU A 84 19.91 6.85 -19.78
C LEU A 84 20.54 8.08 -19.11
N ILE A 85 21.66 7.86 -18.43
CA ILE A 85 22.65 8.87 -18.07
C ILE A 85 23.95 8.48 -18.74
N THR A 86 24.60 9.44 -19.40
CA THR A 86 25.93 9.25 -19.98
C THR A 86 26.88 10.28 -19.41
N VAL A 87 27.98 9.81 -18.81
CA VAL A 87 29.07 10.66 -18.29
C VAL A 87 30.37 10.28 -19.03
N THR A 88 31.07 11.28 -19.53
CA THR A 88 32.34 11.11 -20.26
C THR A 88 33.48 11.86 -19.56
N GLY A 89 34.72 11.63 -19.98
CA GLY A 89 35.90 12.29 -19.42
C GLY A 89 36.26 11.77 -18.04
N LEU A 90 35.89 10.54 -17.71
CA LEU A 90 36.22 9.92 -16.45
C LEU A 90 37.66 9.38 -16.47
N LEU A 91 38.37 9.52 -15.35
CA LEU A 91 39.66 8.87 -15.14
C LEU A 91 39.49 7.40 -14.77
N LEU A 92 40.53 6.61 -14.85
CA LEU A 92 40.53 5.27 -14.27
C LEU A 92 40.23 5.33 -12.77
N GLY A 93 39.46 4.38 -12.26
CA GLY A 93 39.08 4.31 -10.85
C GLY A 93 37.76 3.61 -10.58
N GLN A 94 37.43 3.57 -9.30
CA GLN A 94 36.14 3.07 -8.81
C GLN A 94 35.15 4.22 -8.71
N TYR A 95 33.93 3.99 -9.15
CA TYR A 95 32.84 4.96 -9.18
C TYR A 95 31.54 4.33 -8.67
N ARG A 96 30.60 5.17 -8.28
CA ARG A 96 29.22 4.76 -8.04
C ARG A 96 28.22 5.84 -8.44
N PHE A 97 27.08 5.42 -8.94
CA PHE A 97 25.91 6.26 -9.03
C PHE A 97 25.06 6.09 -7.76
N VAL A 98 24.67 7.21 -7.18
CA VAL A 98 23.78 7.27 -6.01
C VAL A 98 22.48 7.95 -6.43
N GLU A 99 21.36 7.27 -6.28
CA GLU A 99 20.04 7.86 -6.60
C GLU A 99 19.68 8.92 -5.56
N MET A 100 19.29 10.09 -6.03
CA MET A 100 18.91 11.24 -5.22
C MET A 100 17.40 11.49 -5.25
N VAL A 101 16.75 11.20 -6.40
CA VAL A 101 15.31 11.31 -6.62
C VAL A 101 14.88 10.17 -7.54
N PRO A 102 13.92 9.34 -7.13
CA PRO A 102 13.40 8.27 -7.98
C PRO A 102 12.53 8.84 -9.11
N PRO A 103 12.26 8.08 -10.16
CA PRO A 103 11.24 8.43 -11.14
C PRO A 103 9.86 8.57 -10.49
N VAL A 104 8.99 9.38 -11.09
CA VAL A 104 7.60 9.53 -10.61
C VAL A 104 6.88 8.17 -10.60
N GLY A 105 6.25 7.85 -9.47
CA GLY A 105 5.54 6.57 -9.28
C GLY A 105 6.43 5.40 -8.88
N TYR A 106 7.68 5.66 -8.51
CA TYR A 106 8.62 4.65 -8.05
C TYR A 106 9.16 4.96 -6.65
N GLU A 107 9.60 3.92 -5.95
CA GLU A 107 10.21 4.04 -4.63
C GLU A 107 11.68 4.40 -4.75
N MET A 108 12.19 5.18 -3.78
CA MET A 108 13.62 5.47 -3.66
C MET A 108 14.39 4.18 -3.35
N THR A 109 15.50 3.93 -4.06
CA THR A 109 16.48 2.91 -3.65
C THR A 109 17.60 3.53 -2.83
N SER A 110 18.01 2.85 -1.76
CA SER A 110 19.20 3.22 -0.98
C SER A 110 20.47 2.59 -1.52
N GLU A 111 20.36 1.67 -2.48
CA GLU A 111 21.52 0.98 -3.06
C GLU A 111 22.20 1.87 -4.11
N SER A 112 23.52 1.97 -4.02
CA SER A 112 24.35 2.62 -5.04
C SER A 112 24.79 1.61 -6.10
N VAL A 113 24.92 2.08 -7.34
CA VAL A 113 25.40 1.25 -8.46
C VAL A 113 26.90 1.49 -8.65
N GLU A 114 27.70 0.55 -8.17
CA GLU A 114 29.16 0.62 -8.22
C GLU A 114 29.71 0.05 -9.53
N PHE A 115 30.80 0.66 -10.04
CA PHE A 115 31.50 0.21 -11.23
C PHE A 115 32.96 0.70 -11.24
N ALA A 116 33.73 0.09 -12.12
CA ALA A 116 35.13 0.49 -12.32
C ALA A 116 35.39 0.87 -13.79
N ILE A 117 36.21 1.89 -14.00
CA ILE A 117 36.88 2.17 -15.27
C ILE A 117 38.31 1.80 -15.12
N THR A 118 38.76 0.80 -15.88
CA THR A 118 40.10 0.25 -15.84
C THR A 118 40.71 0.29 -17.24
N SER A 119 42.03 0.06 -17.34
CA SER A 119 42.72 -0.06 -18.62
C SER A 119 42.23 -1.24 -19.50
N THR A 120 41.53 -2.20 -18.87
CA THR A 120 40.93 -3.37 -19.56
C THR A 120 39.45 -3.22 -19.85
N THR A 121 38.82 -2.14 -19.37
CA THR A 121 37.42 -1.85 -19.65
C THR A 121 37.25 -1.59 -21.17
N LEU A 122 36.38 -2.34 -21.86
CA LEU A 122 36.20 -2.26 -23.31
C LEU A 122 35.82 -0.83 -23.73
N ASN A 123 36.63 -0.23 -24.59
CA ASN A 123 36.52 1.16 -25.04
C ASN A 123 36.41 2.15 -23.85
N HIS A 124 36.98 1.81 -22.71
CA HIS A 124 36.88 2.53 -21.42
C HIS A 124 35.46 2.91 -21.05
N THR A 125 34.46 2.10 -21.46
CA THR A 125 33.03 2.35 -21.21
C THR A 125 32.47 1.34 -20.20
N ALA A 126 32.01 1.81 -19.05
CA ALA A 126 31.23 1.03 -18.10
C ALA A 126 29.74 1.21 -18.40
N ASN A 127 29.03 0.09 -18.64
CA ASN A 127 27.58 0.06 -18.75
C ASN A 127 27.00 -0.55 -17.48
N VAL A 128 26.10 0.15 -16.82
CA VAL A 128 25.49 -0.29 -15.56
C VAL A 128 23.98 -0.07 -15.59
N THR A 129 23.26 -0.85 -14.77
CA THR A 129 21.81 -0.77 -14.65
C THR A 129 21.44 -0.43 -13.22
N ALA A 130 20.50 0.48 -13.06
CA ALA A 130 19.85 0.79 -11.80
C ALA A 130 18.35 0.48 -11.93
N GLU A 131 17.78 -0.07 -10.88
CA GLU A 131 16.38 -0.48 -10.86
C GLU A 131 15.60 0.30 -9.78
N ASN A 132 14.31 0.59 -10.04
CA ASN A 132 13.38 0.97 -8.98
C ASN A 132 12.14 0.07 -9.05
N ARG A 133 11.53 -0.11 -7.89
CA ARG A 133 10.21 -0.74 -7.77
C ARG A 133 9.13 0.32 -7.84
N ARG A 134 8.00 0.00 -8.44
CA ARG A 134 6.84 0.87 -8.43
C ARG A 134 6.41 1.14 -6.99
N ALA A 135 6.09 2.38 -6.69
CA ALA A 135 5.46 2.72 -5.43
C ALA A 135 4.06 2.07 -5.37
N PRO A 136 3.67 1.49 -4.23
CA PRO A 136 2.34 0.91 -4.11
C PRO A 136 1.27 2.00 -4.28
N VAL A 137 0.27 1.70 -5.08
CA VAL A 137 -0.95 2.51 -5.14
C VAL A 137 -1.77 2.17 -3.90
N LEU A 138 -2.14 3.19 -3.12
CA LEU A 138 -2.88 3.03 -1.88
C LEU A 138 -4.24 3.71 -2.00
N GLY A 139 -5.27 3.05 -1.50
CA GLY A 139 -6.63 3.54 -1.48
C GLY A 139 -7.18 3.72 -0.07
N LYS A 140 -8.45 4.09 -0.01
CA LYS A 140 -9.22 4.35 1.21
C LYS A 140 -10.58 3.64 1.13
N VAL A 141 -11.08 3.22 2.30
CA VAL A 141 -12.46 2.75 2.45
C VAL A 141 -13.16 3.55 3.54
N VAL A 142 -14.43 3.86 3.30
CA VAL A 142 -15.34 4.46 4.29
C VAL A 142 -16.53 3.50 4.49
N LEU A 143 -16.67 2.95 5.70
CA LEU A 143 -17.83 2.19 6.10
C LEU A 143 -18.81 3.12 6.82
N THR A 144 -20.08 3.09 6.42
CA THR A 144 -21.19 3.73 7.12
C THR A 144 -22.07 2.67 7.77
N LYS A 145 -22.26 2.76 9.09
CA LYS A 145 -23.12 1.87 9.86
C LYS A 145 -24.49 2.49 10.09
N VAL A 146 -25.55 1.78 9.70
CA VAL A 146 -26.94 2.29 9.77
C VAL A 146 -27.92 1.24 10.29
N ASP A 147 -29.08 1.72 10.77
CA ASP A 147 -30.24 0.90 11.12
C ASP A 147 -30.83 0.28 9.84
N ALA A 148 -31.07 -1.04 9.85
CA ALA A 148 -31.60 -1.78 8.70
C ALA A 148 -33.02 -1.33 8.30
N ASP A 149 -33.86 -0.97 9.30
CA ASP A 149 -35.25 -0.55 9.09
C ASP A 149 -35.37 0.96 8.85
N ALA A 150 -34.31 1.74 9.20
CA ALA A 150 -34.27 3.19 9.05
C ALA A 150 -32.88 3.65 8.57
N PRO A 151 -32.50 3.47 7.27
CA PRO A 151 -31.15 3.71 6.76
C PRO A 151 -30.61 5.14 6.91
N GLY A 152 -31.46 6.10 7.24
CA GLY A 152 -31.07 7.47 7.61
C GLY A 152 -30.56 7.60 9.06
N THR A 153 -30.70 6.54 9.88
CA THR A 153 -30.20 6.51 11.27
C THR A 153 -28.85 5.85 11.31
N VAL A 154 -27.82 6.64 11.58
CA VAL A 154 -26.44 6.15 11.75
C VAL A 154 -26.27 5.50 13.12
N LEU A 155 -25.40 4.49 13.20
CA LEU A 155 -25.17 3.69 14.39
C LEU A 155 -23.73 3.79 14.86
N PRO A 156 -23.46 4.64 15.89
CA PRO A 156 -22.15 4.68 16.52
C PRO A 156 -21.91 3.50 17.47
N GLY A 157 -20.65 3.18 17.74
CA GLY A 157 -20.25 2.19 18.75
C GLY A 157 -20.26 0.73 18.27
N ALA A 158 -20.54 0.45 17.01
CA ALA A 158 -20.30 -0.87 16.43
C ALA A 158 -18.80 -1.13 16.31
N VAL A 159 -18.37 -2.35 16.61
CA VAL A 159 -16.95 -2.74 16.54
C VAL A 159 -16.72 -3.71 15.39
N PHE A 160 -15.74 -3.43 14.55
CA PHE A 160 -15.38 -4.24 13.40
C PHE A 160 -13.88 -4.60 13.43
N LYS A 161 -13.52 -5.66 12.75
CA LYS A 161 -12.17 -5.90 12.27
C LYS A 161 -12.13 -5.83 10.75
N LEU A 162 -10.95 -5.54 10.20
CA LEU A 162 -10.69 -5.58 8.77
C LEU A 162 -9.87 -6.82 8.43
N GLU A 163 -10.29 -7.54 7.39
CA GLU A 163 -9.56 -8.68 6.84
C GLU A 163 -9.27 -8.45 5.35
N GLU A 164 -8.11 -8.93 4.89
CA GLU A 164 -7.66 -8.94 3.50
C GLU A 164 -7.71 -10.37 2.96
N GLN A 165 -8.08 -10.52 1.69
CA GLN A 165 -8.04 -11.81 1.02
C GLN A 165 -6.64 -12.11 0.52
N ALA A 166 -6.03 -13.17 1.04
CA ALA A 166 -4.73 -13.67 0.59
C ALA A 166 -4.82 -14.32 -0.80
N ALA A 167 -3.67 -14.54 -1.44
CA ALA A 167 -3.58 -15.12 -2.78
C ALA A 167 -4.18 -16.54 -2.90
N ASP A 168 -4.26 -17.27 -1.79
CA ASP A 168 -4.89 -18.60 -1.72
C ASP A 168 -6.41 -18.54 -1.50
N GLY A 169 -6.99 -17.32 -1.43
CA GLY A 169 -8.41 -17.08 -1.19
C GLY A 169 -8.80 -17.06 0.29
N SER A 170 -7.89 -17.33 1.21
CA SER A 170 -8.15 -17.22 2.65
C SER A 170 -8.26 -15.76 3.09
N TRP A 171 -8.96 -15.51 4.21
CA TRP A 171 -9.07 -14.19 4.81
C TRP A 171 -8.11 -14.08 5.99
N VAL A 172 -7.32 -13.01 6.01
CA VAL A 172 -6.31 -12.72 7.02
C VAL A 172 -6.58 -11.35 7.64
N GLU A 173 -6.50 -11.26 8.96
CA GLU A 173 -6.67 -10.01 9.68
C GLU A 173 -5.58 -8.99 9.29
N VAL A 174 -5.98 -7.76 9.00
CA VAL A 174 -5.04 -6.68 8.64
C VAL A 174 -4.46 -6.09 9.92
N PRO A 175 -3.12 -6.16 10.12
CA PRO A 175 -2.48 -5.66 11.34
C PRO A 175 -2.77 -4.19 11.60
N GLY A 176 -3.19 -3.87 12.84
CA GLY A 176 -3.57 -2.53 13.27
C GLY A 176 -5.04 -2.20 13.06
N TYR A 177 -5.83 -3.11 12.49
CA TYR A 177 -7.27 -2.94 12.25
C TYR A 177 -8.11 -4.07 12.86
N GLU A 178 -7.65 -4.63 13.97
CA GLU A 178 -8.29 -5.72 14.70
C GLU A 178 -9.54 -5.26 15.46
N SER A 179 -9.66 -3.94 15.74
CA SER A 179 -10.77 -3.36 16.50
C SER A 179 -11.01 -1.92 16.06
N LEU A 180 -11.91 -1.74 15.12
CA LEU A 180 -12.36 -0.46 14.58
C LEU A 180 -13.75 -0.15 15.13
N VAL A 181 -13.96 1.06 15.65
CA VAL A 181 -15.24 1.45 16.26
C VAL A 181 -15.89 2.53 15.40
N THR A 182 -17.19 2.37 15.07
CA THR A 182 -17.94 3.43 14.39
C THR A 182 -18.04 4.68 15.27
N ASP A 183 -17.69 5.82 14.71
CA ASP A 183 -17.71 7.13 15.38
C ASP A 183 -19.14 7.67 15.62
N GLY A 184 -19.27 8.90 16.14
CA GLY A 184 -20.55 9.56 16.38
C GLY A 184 -21.41 9.78 15.13
N SER A 185 -20.82 9.66 13.93
CA SER A 185 -21.50 9.72 12.63
C SER A 185 -21.77 8.34 12.05
N GLY A 186 -21.45 7.25 12.78
CA GLY A 186 -21.59 5.88 12.33
C GLY A 186 -20.52 5.47 11.31
N LEU A 187 -19.38 6.17 11.25
CA LEU A 187 -18.35 5.95 10.24
C LEU A 187 -17.12 5.22 10.80
N ILE A 188 -16.55 4.38 9.94
CA ILE A 188 -15.15 3.91 10.03
C ILE A 188 -14.46 4.31 8.75
N GLU A 189 -13.32 4.99 8.87
CA GLU A 189 -12.47 5.36 7.76
C GLU A 189 -11.11 4.67 7.89
N VAL A 190 -10.69 3.97 6.83
CA VAL A 190 -9.37 3.31 6.78
C VAL A 190 -8.65 3.79 5.53
N GLU A 191 -7.51 4.43 5.73
CA GLU A 191 -6.67 4.98 4.68
C GLU A 191 -5.44 4.12 4.42
N ARG A 192 -4.78 4.35 3.29
CA ARG A 192 -3.51 3.73 2.90
C ARG A 192 -3.55 2.21 2.78
N LEU A 193 -4.69 1.65 2.38
CA LEU A 193 -4.82 0.24 2.04
C LEU A 193 -4.20 -0.04 0.66
N ALA A 194 -3.49 -1.14 0.53
CA ALA A 194 -3.03 -1.65 -0.76
C ALA A 194 -4.21 -2.03 -1.66
N MET A 195 -3.97 -2.16 -2.96
CA MET A 195 -4.99 -2.72 -3.86
C MET A 195 -5.22 -4.18 -3.52
N GLY A 196 -6.49 -4.57 -3.37
CA GLY A 196 -6.85 -5.93 -2.93
C GLY A 196 -8.34 -6.06 -2.62
N ALA A 197 -8.74 -7.28 -2.28
CA ALA A 197 -10.08 -7.58 -1.76
C ALA A 197 -10.03 -7.60 -0.23
N TYR A 198 -11.02 -6.97 0.39
CA TYR A 198 -11.12 -6.78 1.83
C TYR A 198 -12.53 -7.07 2.31
N ARG A 199 -12.67 -7.28 3.64
CA ARG A 199 -13.98 -7.31 4.28
C ARG A 199 -13.94 -6.76 5.70
N PHE A 200 -15.00 -6.09 6.08
CA PHE A 200 -15.30 -5.78 7.47
C PHE A 200 -16.09 -6.91 8.10
N VAL A 201 -15.68 -7.37 9.26
CA VAL A 201 -16.39 -8.38 10.08
C VAL A 201 -16.80 -7.70 11.37
N GLU A 202 -18.11 -7.68 11.66
CA GLU A 202 -18.62 -7.10 12.89
C GLU A 202 -18.28 -8.00 14.08
N LEU A 203 -17.66 -7.44 15.11
CA LEU A 203 -17.30 -8.12 16.36
C LEU A 203 -18.32 -7.83 17.48
N SER A 204 -18.93 -6.64 17.47
CA SER A 204 -19.94 -6.22 18.43
C SER A 204 -20.89 -5.21 17.79
N ALA A 205 -22.18 -5.49 17.88
CA ALA A 205 -23.23 -4.55 17.46
C ALA A 205 -23.34 -3.37 18.43
N PRO A 206 -23.92 -2.23 17.99
CA PRO A 206 -24.32 -1.15 18.89
C PRO A 206 -25.36 -1.60 19.91
N GLU A 207 -25.45 -0.88 21.04
CA GLU A 207 -26.44 -1.17 22.08
C GLU A 207 -27.87 -1.14 21.52
N GLY A 208 -28.66 -2.20 21.80
CA GLY A 208 -30.04 -2.37 21.34
C GLY A 208 -30.17 -2.96 19.92
N TYR A 209 -29.06 -3.43 19.32
CA TYR A 209 -29.04 -4.07 18.01
C TYR A 209 -28.50 -5.49 18.06
N GLU A 210 -28.91 -6.32 17.11
CA GLU A 210 -28.38 -7.68 16.94
C GLU A 210 -27.09 -7.66 16.15
N LEU A 211 -26.15 -8.56 16.49
CA LEU A 211 -24.89 -8.73 15.78
C LEU A 211 -25.15 -9.24 14.35
N GLU A 212 -24.58 -8.56 13.34
CA GLU A 212 -24.58 -9.05 11.97
C GLU A 212 -23.38 -9.97 11.75
N THR A 213 -23.64 -11.16 11.22
CA THR A 213 -22.62 -12.18 11.00
C THR A 213 -22.14 -12.25 9.57
N VAL A 214 -22.81 -11.57 8.63
CA VAL A 214 -22.41 -11.50 7.23
C VAL A 214 -21.41 -10.36 7.06
N PRO A 215 -20.15 -10.66 6.64
CA PRO A 215 -19.16 -9.62 6.42
C PRO A 215 -19.51 -8.67 5.28
N VAL A 216 -19.02 -7.43 5.36
CA VAL A 216 -19.16 -6.44 4.29
C VAL A 216 -17.90 -6.48 3.43
N GLU A 217 -18.00 -7.08 2.25
CA GLU A 217 -16.87 -7.24 1.32
C GLU A 217 -16.74 -6.05 0.36
N PHE A 218 -15.50 -5.70 -0.01
CA PHE A 218 -15.20 -4.67 -1.01
C PHE A 218 -13.85 -4.94 -1.69
N THR A 219 -13.61 -4.28 -2.81
CA THR A 219 -12.35 -4.37 -3.56
C THR A 219 -11.81 -2.97 -3.84
N LEU A 220 -10.53 -2.76 -3.54
CA LEU A 220 -9.76 -1.61 -3.99
C LEU A 220 -8.94 -2.02 -5.22
N ALA A 221 -9.11 -1.30 -6.32
CA ALA A 221 -8.39 -1.52 -7.57
C ALA A 221 -7.81 -0.19 -8.08
N GLU A 222 -6.80 -0.25 -8.95
CA GLU A 222 -6.16 0.97 -9.49
C GLU A 222 -7.12 1.86 -10.29
N ASP A 223 -8.20 1.28 -10.82
CA ASP A 223 -9.27 1.99 -11.53
C ASP A 223 -10.43 2.43 -10.63
N THR A 224 -10.35 2.19 -9.31
CA THR A 224 -11.35 2.68 -8.35
C THR A 224 -11.39 4.21 -8.39
N PRO A 225 -12.57 4.83 -8.63
CA PRO A 225 -12.68 6.28 -8.72
C PRO A 225 -12.20 6.97 -7.44
N GLY A 226 -11.23 7.88 -7.57
CA GLY A 226 -10.63 8.58 -6.43
C GLY A 226 -9.84 7.69 -5.46
N LEU A 227 -9.62 6.42 -5.80
CA LEU A 227 -9.02 5.41 -4.92
C LEU A 227 -9.78 5.28 -3.58
N GLU A 228 -11.09 5.53 -3.60
CA GLU A 228 -11.97 5.43 -2.42
C GLU A 228 -13.15 4.51 -2.69
N VAL A 229 -13.43 3.61 -1.75
CA VAL A 229 -14.60 2.75 -1.73
C VAL A 229 -15.49 3.14 -0.55
N ALA A 230 -16.78 3.33 -0.79
CA ALA A 230 -17.80 3.51 0.24
C ALA A 230 -18.64 2.23 0.38
N VAL A 231 -18.80 1.75 1.61
CA VAL A 231 -19.60 0.57 1.93
C VAL A 231 -20.58 0.87 3.06
N THR A 232 -21.67 0.12 3.12
CA THR A 232 -22.68 0.25 4.17
C THR A 232 -22.84 -1.07 4.91
N ALA A 233 -22.81 -1.01 6.24
CA ALA A 233 -23.17 -2.11 7.13
C ALA A 233 -24.47 -1.78 7.86
N THR A 234 -25.35 -2.77 8.07
CA THR A 234 -26.62 -2.59 8.75
C THR A 234 -26.70 -3.45 10.01
N ASN A 235 -27.48 -3.04 11.01
CA ASN A 235 -27.98 -3.94 12.06
C ASN A 235 -29.49 -3.79 12.21
N THR A 236 -30.13 -4.89 12.62
CA THR A 236 -31.51 -4.91 13.01
C THR A 236 -31.63 -4.69 14.51
N LYS A 237 -32.68 -3.98 14.95
CA LYS A 237 -32.94 -3.77 16.37
C LYS A 237 -33.21 -5.10 17.09
N SER A 238 -32.62 -5.22 18.26
CA SER A 238 -32.92 -6.36 19.14
C SER A 238 -34.39 -6.33 19.56
N PRO A 239 -35.06 -7.49 19.55
CA PRO A 239 -36.43 -7.56 19.99
C PRO A 239 -36.56 -7.19 21.47
N VAL A 240 -37.50 -6.32 21.78
CA VAL A 240 -37.80 -5.95 23.17
C VAL A 240 -38.86 -6.90 23.71
N PHE A 241 -38.48 -7.65 24.73
CA PHE A 241 -39.42 -8.58 25.37
C PHE A 241 -40.06 -7.94 26.60
N GLY A 242 -41.40 -7.97 26.64
CA GLY A 242 -42.20 -7.62 27.80
C GLY A 242 -42.49 -8.82 28.70
N LYS A 243 -42.86 -8.56 29.94
CA LYS A 243 -43.40 -9.58 30.89
C LYS A 243 -44.86 -9.31 31.17
N ALA A 244 -45.69 -10.31 30.98
CA ALA A 244 -47.08 -10.30 31.44
C ALA A 244 -47.22 -11.23 32.65
N VAL A 245 -47.92 -10.78 33.69
CA VAL A 245 -48.26 -11.60 34.87
C VAL A 245 -49.76 -11.63 34.98
N LEU A 246 -50.36 -12.84 34.92
CA LEU A 246 -51.77 -13.07 35.17
C LEU A 246 -51.94 -13.71 36.54
N LYS A 247 -52.76 -13.11 37.41
CA LYS A 247 -53.17 -13.69 38.67
C LYS A 247 -54.63 -14.12 38.56
N LYS A 248 -54.90 -15.41 38.74
CA LYS A 248 -56.24 -15.91 38.82
C LYS A 248 -56.74 -15.90 40.26
N VAL A 249 -57.85 -15.24 40.54
CA VAL A 249 -58.42 -15.10 41.87
C VAL A 249 -59.87 -15.51 41.87
N ASP A 250 -60.46 -15.82 43.06
CA ASP A 250 -61.89 -16.01 43.31
C ASP A 250 -62.57 -14.65 43.14
N ALA A 251 -63.73 -14.64 42.47
CA ALA A 251 -64.52 -13.43 42.26
C ALA A 251 -65.14 -12.85 43.50
N GLU A 252 -65.48 -13.72 44.47
CA GLU A 252 -66.11 -13.32 45.78
C GLU A 252 -65.04 -13.10 46.88
N ALA A 253 -63.82 -13.63 46.69
CA ALA A 253 -62.67 -13.50 47.60
C ALA A 253 -61.40 -13.15 46.84
N PRO A 254 -61.17 -11.91 46.42
CA PRO A 254 -60.06 -11.51 45.51
C PRO A 254 -58.65 -11.78 46.05
N ASP A 255 -58.47 -12.02 47.35
CA ASP A 255 -57.22 -12.41 47.95
C ASP A 255 -56.91 -13.92 47.81
N ALA A 256 -57.95 -14.74 47.59
CA ALA A 256 -57.79 -16.17 47.35
C ALA A 256 -57.34 -16.44 45.91
N VAL A 257 -56.13 -16.99 45.74
CA VAL A 257 -55.59 -17.41 44.45
C VAL A 257 -56.19 -18.75 44.03
N LEU A 258 -56.39 -18.91 42.73
CA LEU A 258 -56.91 -20.11 42.12
C LEU A 258 -55.91 -20.80 41.22
N PRO A 259 -55.21 -21.83 41.73
CA PRO A 259 -54.27 -22.60 40.98
C PRO A 259 -54.98 -23.58 40.02
N GLY A 260 -54.23 -24.06 38.99
CA GLY A 260 -54.69 -25.09 38.04
C GLY A 260 -55.58 -24.60 36.88
N ALA A 261 -55.79 -23.28 36.77
CA ALA A 261 -56.49 -22.73 35.61
C ALA A 261 -55.55 -22.65 34.40
N THR A 262 -56.02 -23.12 33.25
CA THR A 262 -55.22 -23.10 32.00
C THR A 262 -55.64 -21.93 31.11
N PHE A 263 -54.67 -21.22 30.61
CA PHE A 263 -54.82 -20.06 29.72
C PHE A 263 -53.98 -20.22 28.48
N LYS A 264 -54.38 -19.57 27.37
CA LYS A 264 -53.50 -19.25 26.23
C LYS A 264 -53.19 -17.77 26.22
N LEU A 265 -52.00 -17.42 25.74
CA LEU A 265 -51.67 -16.03 25.47
C LEU A 265 -51.77 -15.78 23.98
N GLU A 266 -52.52 -14.76 23.63
CA GLU A 266 -52.65 -14.34 22.23
C GLU A 266 -52.13 -12.92 22.04
N GLN A 267 -51.51 -12.69 20.90
CA GLN A 267 -51.05 -11.38 20.45
C GLN A 267 -51.99 -10.86 19.37
N ARG A 268 -52.32 -9.55 19.42
CA ARG A 268 -53.07 -8.88 18.38
C ARG A 268 -52.11 -8.49 17.26
N LEU A 269 -52.41 -8.89 16.03
CA LEU A 269 -51.66 -8.56 14.85
C LEU A 269 -52.09 -7.19 14.28
N ALA A 270 -51.35 -6.67 13.29
CA ALA A 270 -51.60 -5.38 12.66
C ALA A 270 -52.92 -5.33 11.87
N ASP A 271 -53.47 -6.48 11.46
CA ASP A 271 -54.75 -6.64 10.78
C ASP A 271 -55.94 -6.84 11.75
N ASP A 272 -55.69 -6.58 13.05
CA ASP A 272 -56.62 -6.75 14.15
C ASP A 272 -57.02 -8.22 14.46
N SER A 273 -56.44 -9.20 13.82
CA SER A 273 -56.57 -10.60 14.18
C SER A 273 -55.78 -10.97 15.44
N TRP A 274 -56.10 -12.10 16.09
CA TRP A 274 -55.41 -12.63 17.25
C TRP A 274 -54.72 -13.94 16.89
N GLU A 275 -53.45 -14.07 17.26
CA GLU A 275 -52.64 -15.27 17.07
C GLU A 275 -52.05 -15.74 18.40
N ILE A 276 -51.98 -17.08 18.60
CA ILE A 276 -51.37 -17.63 19.82
C ILE A 276 -49.86 -17.34 19.78
N VAL A 277 -49.40 -16.76 20.88
CA VAL A 277 -47.94 -16.57 21.05
C VAL A 277 -47.26 -17.94 21.13
N PRO A 278 -46.28 -18.26 20.27
CA PRO A 278 -45.65 -19.57 20.20
C PRO A 278 -45.14 -20.08 21.57
N GLY A 279 -45.53 -21.34 21.91
CA GLY A 279 -45.22 -21.96 23.20
C GLY A 279 -45.98 -21.38 24.39
N ARG A 280 -47.07 -20.63 24.16
CA ARG A 280 -47.94 -20.04 25.19
C ARG A 280 -49.43 -20.46 25.04
N ASP A 281 -49.66 -21.65 24.49
CA ASP A 281 -50.96 -22.22 24.23
C ASP A 281 -51.62 -22.89 25.46
N ALA A 282 -50.82 -23.24 26.49
CA ALA A 282 -51.26 -23.88 27.73
C ALA A 282 -50.47 -23.39 28.94
N LEU A 283 -50.77 -22.18 29.42
CA LEU A 283 -50.20 -21.60 30.64
C LEU A 283 -51.07 -21.95 31.82
N VAL A 284 -50.52 -22.62 32.85
CA VAL A 284 -51.23 -23.06 34.04
C VAL A 284 -50.91 -22.17 35.22
N THR A 285 -51.93 -21.70 35.98
CA THR A 285 -51.69 -20.94 37.23
C THR A 285 -51.20 -21.88 38.31
N ASP A 286 -50.11 -21.42 39.01
CA ASP A 286 -49.49 -22.06 40.19
C ASP A 286 -50.07 -21.60 41.53
#